data_bfbdfdac2a85848f47ce2f0393de9452
#
_entry.id   bfbdfdac2a85848f47ce2f0393de9452
#
_cell.length_a   1.000
_cell.length_b   1.000
_cell.length_c   1.000
_cell.angle_alpha   90.00
_cell.angle_beta   90.00
_cell.angle_gamma   90.00
#
_symmetry.space_group_name_H-M   'P 1'
#
loop_
_entity.id
_entity.type
_entity.pdbx_description
1 polymer ?
#
loop_
_entity_poly.entity_id
_entity_poly.type
_entity_poly.pdbx_seq_one_letter_code
_entity_poly.pdbx_strand_id
1 'polypeptide(L)'
;GKLNENENLEAVYEKCTPYKIEKYLKMDIPYKKIITTPESFPKIRKAARKLNINIYKEYFCLFDECEKLTQDVDYRRKISQPIYDFFQFEQKAFVSATPLEMSHPEFERQDFQLIRIVPDYDYKKDLELIVTNSYYKRLRIVLDNLKDSKHICIFFNVTDGIADLIGNLGVTDYKVFCSQQSVNKLKKRGLVNAYSQIDYPLAKYNFFTCRFYSALDIRIGRYKPDILMLTDLRIAQWTMIDPFTEAIQIQGRFRRKGNDDVTYNSLTHITTVNPNIHIRSNEEIRNRVEQFITNYNLLKGQQETDEFKKGAILEDMENMKYQDLIDERGEINPFSIDNLYNEERVRSYYQSADKLYQAFLGTGFFN
;
A
#
# COMPACT_ATOMS: atom_id res chain seq x y z
N GLY A 1 14.34 -1.26 17.01
CA GLY A 1 14.91 -0.71 15.84
C GLY A 1 15.56 0.65 16.08
N LYS A 2 15.57 1.51 15.09
CA LYS A 2 16.20 2.85 15.12
C LYS A 2 15.67 3.80 16.22
N LEU A 3 14.57 3.46 16.87
CA LEU A 3 13.95 4.27 17.92
C LEU A 3 14.77 4.34 19.23
N ASN A 4 15.56 3.30 19.53
CA ASN A 4 16.32 3.25 20.78
C ASN A 4 17.65 4.03 20.73
N GLU A 5 18.03 4.54 19.56
CA GLU A 5 19.29 5.25 19.34
C GLU A 5 19.11 6.77 19.23
N ASN A 6 17.87 7.27 19.30
CA ASN A 6 17.55 8.68 19.06
C ASN A 6 16.64 9.20 20.19
N GLU A 7 17.22 9.90 21.16
CA GLU A 7 16.48 10.46 22.30
C GLU A 7 15.41 11.49 21.91
N ASN A 8 15.53 12.11 20.73
CA ASN A 8 14.58 13.10 20.21
C ASN A 8 13.56 12.54 19.23
N LEU A 9 13.34 11.21 19.20
CA LEU A 9 12.38 10.52 18.37
C LEU A 9 11.38 9.69 19.18
N GLU A 10 10.08 9.98 19.05
CA GLU A 10 9.01 9.20 19.67
C GLU A 10 8.15 8.52 18.61
N ALA A 11 7.82 7.24 18.83
CA ALA A 11 6.89 6.50 17.98
C ALA A 11 5.50 6.42 18.60
N VAL A 12 4.50 6.86 17.85
CA VAL A 12 3.09 6.82 18.24
C VAL A 12 2.35 5.86 17.34
N TYR A 13 1.85 4.78 17.92
CA TYR A 13 1.13 3.70 17.25
C TYR A 13 -0.03 3.20 18.14
N GLU A 14 -0.76 2.18 17.70
CA GLU A 14 -1.98 1.69 18.35
C GLU A 14 -1.82 1.50 19.88
N LYS A 15 -0.72 0.90 20.33
CA LYS A 15 -0.46 0.60 21.75
C LYS A 15 0.16 1.77 22.53
N CYS A 16 0.46 2.89 21.88
CA CYS A 16 1.03 4.05 22.57
C CYS A 16 -0.04 4.75 23.39
N THR A 17 0.28 5.02 24.66
CA THR A 17 -0.64 5.71 25.58
C THR A 17 -0.52 7.24 25.45
N PRO A 18 -1.62 8.01 25.67
CA PRO A 18 -1.57 9.47 25.68
C PRO A 18 -0.53 10.02 26.69
N TYR A 19 -0.39 9.39 27.85
CA TYR A 19 0.59 9.78 28.86
C TYR A 19 2.03 9.77 28.33
N LYS A 20 2.41 8.75 27.55
CA LYS A 20 3.75 8.66 26.97
C LYS A 20 4.01 9.81 26.01
N ILE A 21 3.00 10.17 25.20
CA ILE A 21 3.09 11.30 24.27
C ILE A 21 3.22 12.62 25.03
N GLU A 22 2.40 12.84 26.07
CA GLU A 22 2.48 14.05 26.91
C GLU A 22 3.85 14.18 27.58
N LYS A 23 4.40 13.07 28.09
CA LYS A 23 5.73 13.05 28.70
C LYS A 23 6.81 13.47 27.69
N TYR A 24 6.75 12.89 26.48
CA TYR A 24 7.69 13.23 25.42
C TYR A 24 7.58 14.70 24.97
N LEU A 25 6.36 15.21 24.79
CA LEU A 25 6.15 16.60 24.40
C LEU A 25 6.68 17.61 25.44
N LYS A 26 6.69 17.25 26.75
CA LYS A 26 7.22 18.08 27.85
C LYS A 26 8.74 18.03 27.98
N MET A 27 9.43 17.09 27.33
CA MET A 27 10.88 16.99 27.43
C MET A 27 11.54 18.25 26.85
N ASP A 28 12.56 18.77 27.53
CA ASP A 28 13.41 19.86 27.04
C ASP A 28 14.52 19.29 26.15
N ILE A 29 14.17 18.95 24.90
CA ILE A 29 15.09 18.41 23.90
C ILE A 29 14.90 19.16 22.60
N PRO A 30 15.99 19.43 21.85
CA PRO A 30 15.92 20.11 20.56
C PRO A 30 15.32 19.20 19.51
N TYR A 31 14.62 19.79 18.52
CA TYR A 31 14.15 19.11 17.31
C TYR A 31 13.36 17.82 17.60
N LYS A 32 12.34 17.91 18.45
CA LYS A 32 11.43 16.78 18.72
C LYS A 32 10.85 16.21 17.42
N LYS A 33 10.95 14.89 17.27
CA LYS A 33 10.44 14.17 16.11
C LYS A 33 9.43 13.13 16.57
N ILE A 34 8.28 13.08 15.89
CA ILE A 34 7.26 12.06 16.15
C ILE A 34 7.03 11.30 14.87
N ILE A 35 7.17 9.98 14.91
CA ILE A 35 6.72 9.09 13.82
C ILE A 35 5.41 8.46 14.25
N THR A 36 4.39 8.55 13.41
CA THR A 36 3.07 8.00 13.71
C THR A 36 2.46 7.30 12.50
N THR A 37 1.59 6.32 12.77
CA THR A 37 0.67 5.84 11.75
C THR A 37 -0.49 6.83 11.58
N PRO A 38 -1.08 6.95 10.39
CA PRO A 38 -2.22 7.85 10.14
C PRO A 38 -3.32 7.70 11.21
N GLU A 39 -3.70 6.48 11.52
CA GLU A 39 -4.78 6.16 12.46
C GLU A 39 -4.44 6.55 13.92
N SER A 40 -3.17 6.75 14.24
CA SER A 40 -2.73 7.10 15.60
C SER A 40 -2.52 8.61 15.80
N PHE A 41 -2.55 9.40 14.73
CA PHE A 41 -2.36 10.86 14.80
C PHE A 41 -3.33 11.58 15.78
N PRO A 42 -4.62 11.21 15.89
CA PRO A 42 -5.53 11.83 16.87
C PRO A 42 -5.04 11.80 18.31
N LYS A 43 -4.18 10.84 18.68
CA LYS A 43 -3.58 10.76 20.03
C LYS A 43 -2.59 11.90 20.25
N ILE A 44 -1.81 12.25 19.21
CA ILE A 44 -0.84 13.37 19.27
C ILE A 44 -1.61 14.67 19.43
N ARG A 45 -2.63 14.89 18.60
CA ARG A 45 -3.51 16.07 18.67
C ARG A 45 -4.12 16.25 20.07
N LYS A 46 -4.64 15.15 20.66
CA LYS A 46 -5.22 15.18 22.00
C LYS A 46 -4.19 15.53 23.06
N ALA A 47 -2.99 14.95 23.01
CA ALA A 47 -1.92 15.23 23.97
C ALA A 47 -1.42 16.68 23.86
N ALA A 48 -1.20 17.17 22.65
CA ALA A 48 -0.78 18.54 22.39
C ALA A 48 -1.80 19.58 22.89
N ARG A 49 -3.10 19.37 22.61
CA ARG A 49 -4.17 20.25 23.14
C ARG A 49 -4.18 20.33 24.65
N LYS A 50 -3.96 19.21 25.34
CA LYS A 50 -3.90 19.18 26.80
C LYS A 50 -2.72 19.98 27.37
N LEU A 51 -1.66 20.12 26.57
CA LEU A 51 -0.44 20.86 26.94
C LEU A 51 -0.43 22.30 26.39
N ASN A 52 -1.50 22.74 25.73
CA ASN A 52 -1.58 24.02 25.04
C ASN A 52 -0.50 24.22 23.96
N ILE A 53 -0.04 23.13 23.34
CA ILE A 53 0.92 23.16 22.23
C ILE A 53 0.16 23.25 20.91
N ASN A 54 0.47 24.26 20.09
CA ASN A 54 -0.08 24.39 18.76
C ASN A 54 0.78 23.64 17.74
N ILE A 55 0.53 22.32 17.59
CA ILE A 55 1.31 21.47 16.68
C ILE A 55 1.28 21.94 15.24
N TYR A 56 0.22 22.62 14.81
CA TYR A 56 0.06 23.05 13.42
C TYR A 56 1.00 24.21 13.05
N LYS A 57 1.43 25.01 14.05
CA LYS A 57 2.40 26.09 13.87
C LYS A 57 3.81 25.70 14.23
N GLU A 58 3.95 24.87 15.28
CA GLU A 58 5.25 24.57 15.89
C GLU A 58 5.98 23.40 15.23
N TYR A 59 5.26 22.58 14.42
CA TYR A 59 5.83 21.38 13.82
C TYR A 59 5.68 21.42 12.29
N PHE A 60 6.68 20.85 11.60
CA PHE A 60 6.58 20.46 10.22
C PHE A 60 5.91 19.08 10.12
N CYS A 61 4.93 18.94 9.22
CA CYS A 61 4.26 17.66 8.97
C CYS A 61 4.71 17.05 7.66
N LEU A 62 5.41 15.90 7.73
CA LEU A 62 5.77 15.11 6.56
C LEU A 62 4.83 13.90 6.47
N PHE A 63 4.11 13.77 5.37
CA PHE A 63 3.30 12.59 5.06
C PHE A 63 4.06 11.74 4.04
N ASP A 64 4.68 10.68 4.53
CA ASP A 64 5.49 9.76 3.74
C ASP A 64 4.62 8.65 3.14
N GLU A 65 5.03 8.10 1.98
CA GLU A 65 4.28 7.09 1.21
C GLU A 65 2.84 7.57 0.92
N CYS A 66 2.70 8.82 0.45
CA CYS A 66 1.40 9.47 0.32
C CYS A 66 0.48 8.81 -0.72
N GLU A 67 1.01 8.04 -1.69
CA GLU A 67 0.22 7.24 -2.63
C GLU A 67 -0.68 6.22 -1.91
N LYS A 68 -0.35 5.86 -0.67
CA LYS A 68 -1.17 4.95 0.15
C LYS A 68 -2.51 5.56 0.56
N LEU A 69 -2.64 6.88 0.55
CA LEU A 69 -3.94 7.54 0.73
C LEU A 69 -4.94 7.11 -0.35
N THR A 70 -4.46 6.89 -1.57
CA THR A 70 -5.26 6.41 -2.69
C THR A 70 -5.33 4.88 -2.72
N GLN A 71 -4.19 4.19 -2.69
CA GLN A 71 -4.14 2.74 -2.88
C GLN A 71 -4.77 1.92 -1.74
N ASP A 72 -4.64 2.38 -0.49
CA ASP A 72 -5.05 1.60 0.68
C ASP A 72 -6.43 2.01 1.22
N VAL A 73 -7.08 3.03 0.66
CA VAL A 73 -8.29 3.65 1.21
C VAL A 73 -9.46 2.68 1.36
N ASP A 74 -9.63 1.74 0.45
CA ASP A 74 -10.77 0.82 0.42
C ASP A 74 -10.75 -0.17 1.60
N TYR A 75 -9.57 -0.60 2.03
CA TYR A 75 -9.42 -1.54 3.15
C TYR A 75 -8.84 -0.92 4.42
N ARG A 76 -8.30 0.31 4.32
CA ARG A 76 -7.79 1.11 5.44
C ARG A 76 -8.46 2.48 5.48
N ARG A 77 -9.79 2.52 5.58
CA ARG A 77 -10.57 3.78 5.58
C ARG A 77 -9.99 4.88 6.49
N LYS A 78 -9.39 4.48 7.62
CA LYS A 78 -8.76 5.42 8.57
C LYS A 78 -7.45 6.02 8.09
N ILE A 79 -6.90 5.56 6.96
CA ILE A 79 -5.64 6.11 6.44
C ILE A 79 -5.78 7.59 6.04
N SER A 80 -6.96 7.99 5.55
CA SER A 80 -7.27 9.38 5.19
C SER A 80 -7.69 10.25 6.38
N GLN A 81 -7.92 9.66 7.56
CA GLN A 81 -8.38 10.39 8.75
C GLN A 81 -7.54 11.62 9.13
N PRO A 82 -6.18 11.59 9.08
CA PRO A 82 -5.39 12.76 9.44
C PRO A 82 -5.25 13.80 8.35
N ILE A 83 -5.84 13.60 7.17
CA ILE A 83 -5.69 14.53 6.05
C ILE A 83 -6.18 15.94 6.37
N TYR A 84 -7.29 16.04 7.11
CA TYR A 84 -7.83 17.33 7.54
C TYR A 84 -6.93 18.02 8.56
N ASP A 85 -6.23 17.27 9.40
CA ASP A 85 -5.21 17.81 10.31
C ASP A 85 -3.96 18.21 9.51
N PHE A 86 -3.55 17.40 8.54
CA PHE A 86 -2.41 17.69 7.68
C PHE A 86 -2.55 19.05 6.98
N PHE A 87 -3.70 19.34 6.42
CA PHE A 87 -3.96 20.63 5.76
C PHE A 87 -3.95 21.83 6.70
N GLN A 88 -4.06 21.65 8.03
CA GLN A 88 -3.96 22.72 9.00
C GLN A 88 -2.52 23.10 9.35
N PHE A 89 -1.54 22.23 9.08
CA PHE A 89 -0.14 22.58 9.35
C PHE A 89 0.31 23.72 8.45
N GLU A 90 1.01 24.71 9.03
CA GLU A 90 1.59 25.81 8.27
C GLU A 90 2.73 25.33 7.37
N GLN A 91 3.55 24.40 7.88
CA GLN A 91 4.64 23.76 7.13
C GLN A 91 4.37 22.27 6.97
N LYS A 92 4.24 21.83 5.73
CA LYS A 92 3.87 20.45 5.43
C LYS A 92 4.36 20.02 4.05
N ALA A 93 4.55 18.71 3.88
CA ALA A 93 4.84 18.12 2.59
C ALA A 93 4.30 16.70 2.49
N PHE A 94 3.91 16.32 1.27
CA PHE A 94 3.76 14.93 0.86
C PHE A 94 5.03 14.44 0.21
N VAL A 95 5.40 13.18 0.46
CA VAL A 95 6.56 12.53 -0.17
C VAL A 95 6.17 11.13 -0.61
N SER A 96 6.58 10.77 -1.81
CA SER A 96 6.46 9.42 -2.35
C SER A 96 7.55 9.16 -3.37
N ALA A 97 8.05 7.92 -3.43
CA ALA A 97 8.89 7.44 -4.54
C ALA A 97 8.04 7.10 -5.78
N THR A 98 6.75 6.88 -5.59
CA THR A 98 5.80 6.43 -6.62
C THR A 98 4.48 7.22 -6.50
N PRO A 99 4.51 8.56 -6.68
CA PRO A 99 3.35 9.40 -6.46
C PRO A 99 2.22 9.06 -7.42
N LEU A 100 0.99 9.09 -6.91
CA LEU A 100 -0.23 9.05 -7.69
C LEU A 100 -0.84 10.45 -7.78
N GLU A 101 -1.61 10.69 -8.83
CA GLU A 101 -2.41 11.90 -8.93
C GLU A 101 -3.46 11.93 -7.82
N MET A 102 -3.63 13.07 -7.18
CA MET A 102 -4.55 13.29 -6.08
C MET A 102 -5.43 14.50 -6.39
N SER A 103 -6.75 14.29 -6.38
CA SER A 103 -7.75 15.31 -6.76
C SER A 103 -8.30 16.11 -5.57
N HIS A 104 -7.75 15.93 -4.35
CA HIS A 104 -8.28 16.60 -3.16
C HIS A 104 -8.21 18.13 -3.32
N PRO A 105 -9.35 18.88 -3.16
CA PRO A 105 -9.43 20.32 -3.50
C PRO A 105 -8.46 21.21 -2.72
N GLU A 106 -8.02 20.76 -1.53
CA GLU A 106 -7.09 21.51 -0.69
C GLU A 106 -5.69 21.68 -1.34
N PHE A 107 -5.29 20.77 -2.24
CA PHE A 107 -4.01 20.92 -2.93
C PHE A 107 -3.98 22.19 -3.80
N GLU A 108 -5.03 22.43 -4.56
CA GLU A 108 -5.17 23.63 -5.38
C GLU A 108 -5.40 24.88 -4.50
N ARG A 109 -6.31 24.77 -3.52
CA ARG A 109 -6.65 25.89 -2.62
C ARG A 109 -5.45 26.42 -1.83
N GLN A 110 -4.50 25.55 -1.48
CA GLN A 110 -3.30 25.89 -0.71
C GLN A 110 -2.04 26.01 -1.57
N ASP A 111 -2.18 26.04 -2.89
CA ASP A 111 -1.08 26.21 -3.86
C ASP A 111 0.08 25.23 -3.65
N PHE A 112 -0.23 23.93 -3.54
CA PHE A 112 0.80 22.92 -3.40
C PHE A 112 1.67 22.83 -4.65
N GLN A 113 2.98 22.90 -4.46
CA GLN A 113 3.97 22.81 -5.53
C GLN A 113 4.47 21.38 -5.67
N LEU A 114 4.50 20.87 -6.91
CA LEU A 114 5.09 19.57 -7.21
C LEU A 114 6.59 19.70 -7.46
N ILE A 115 7.41 19.11 -6.59
CA ILE A 115 8.86 19.01 -6.74
C ILE A 115 9.22 17.59 -7.14
N ARG A 116 9.75 17.42 -8.35
CA ARG A 116 10.24 16.14 -8.85
C ARG A 116 11.76 16.08 -8.72
N ILE A 117 12.26 15.12 -7.92
CA ILE A 117 13.68 14.83 -7.78
C ILE A 117 14.00 13.64 -8.67
N VAL A 118 14.86 13.84 -9.66
CA VAL A 118 15.29 12.80 -10.59
C VAL A 118 16.79 12.57 -10.37
N PRO A 119 17.24 11.33 -10.16
CA PRO A 119 18.67 11.03 -10.09
C PRO A 119 19.39 11.39 -11.39
N ASP A 120 20.66 11.81 -11.30
CA ASP A 120 21.53 12.15 -12.43
C ASP A 120 22.37 10.95 -12.93
N TYR A 121 22.12 9.76 -12.38
CA TYR A 121 22.76 8.51 -12.76
C TYR A 121 21.73 7.50 -13.31
N ASP A 122 22.21 6.48 -14.00
CA ASP A 122 21.34 5.40 -14.48
C ASP A 122 20.84 4.55 -13.30
N TYR A 123 19.55 4.73 -12.98
CA TYR A 123 18.85 4.01 -11.90
C TYR A 123 17.91 2.94 -12.42
N LYS A 124 17.83 2.73 -13.74
CA LYS A 124 16.96 1.74 -14.34
C LYS A 124 17.30 0.33 -13.89
N LYS A 125 16.31 -0.52 -13.86
CA LYS A 125 16.44 -1.91 -13.43
C LYS A 125 15.94 -2.83 -14.53
N ASP A 126 16.69 -3.90 -14.77
CA ASP A 126 16.28 -4.94 -15.69
C ASP A 126 15.15 -5.76 -15.08
N LEU A 127 14.07 -5.95 -15.86
CA LEU A 127 12.91 -6.73 -15.48
C LEU A 127 12.55 -7.72 -16.58
N GLU A 128 12.54 -9.00 -16.27
CA GLU A 128 12.03 -10.04 -17.17
C GLU A 128 10.51 -10.15 -17.03
N LEU A 129 9.76 -9.75 -18.07
CA LEU A 129 8.29 -9.90 -18.13
C LEU A 129 7.91 -11.17 -18.87
N ILE A 130 7.29 -12.12 -18.18
CA ILE A 130 6.83 -13.39 -18.72
C ILE A 130 5.29 -13.42 -18.73
N VAL A 131 4.69 -13.20 -19.89
CA VAL A 131 3.25 -13.34 -20.08
C VAL A 131 2.92 -14.77 -20.56
N THR A 132 2.04 -15.47 -19.87
CA THR A 132 1.77 -16.88 -20.15
C THR A 132 0.36 -17.32 -19.81
N ASN A 133 -0.20 -18.22 -20.63
CA ASN A 133 -1.45 -18.95 -20.33
C ASN A 133 -1.20 -20.25 -19.55
N SER A 134 0.05 -20.71 -19.47
CA SER A 134 0.48 -21.93 -18.77
C SER A 134 1.23 -21.60 -17.48
N TYR A 135 0.57 -20.84 -16.61
CA TYR A 135 1.14 -20.20 -15.43
C TYR A 135 1.98 -21.14 -14.54
N TYR A 136 1.40 -22.24 -14.02
CA TYR A 136 2.11 -23.17 -13.14
C TYR A 136 3.30 -23.85 -13.81
N LYS A 137 3.15 -24.21 -15.10
CA LYS A 137 4.25 -24.81 -15.87
C LYS A 137 5.41 -23.82 -16.02
N ARG A 138 5.09 -22.56 -16.33
CA ARG A 138 6.12 -21.53 -16.49
C ARG A 138 6.80 -21.19 -15.17
N LEU A 139 6.03 -21.05 -14.10
CA LEU A 139 6.56 -20.81 -12.76
C LEU A 139 7.53 -21.92 -12.34
N ARG A 140 7.18 -23.19 -12.58
CA ARG A 140 8.08 -24.31 -12.28
C ARG A 140 9.38 -24.23 -13.03
N ILE A 141 9.35 -23.91 -14.34
CA ILE A 141 10.57 -23.73 -15.15
C ILE A 141 11.45 -22.62 -14.57
N VAL A 142 10.85 -21.48 -14.20
CA VAL A 142 11.62 -20.36 -13.60
C VAL A 142 12.22 -20.77 -12.26
N LEU A 143 11.47 -21.46 -11.41
CA LEU A 143 12.00 -21.94 -10.12
C LEU A 143 13.10 -23.00 -10.29
N ASP A 144 13.01 -23.87 -11.30
CA ASP A 144 14.05 -24.85 -11.63
C ASP A 144 15.35 -24.15 -12.10
N ASN A 145 15.23 -23.04 -12.86
CA ASN A 145 16.37 -22.22 -13.23
C ASN A 145 17.01 -21.52 -12.03
N LEU A 146 16.23 -21.23 -10.99
CA LEU A 146 16.68 -20.59 -9.75
C LEU A 146 17.04 -21.61 -8.64
N LYS A 147 17.23 -22.89 -8.97
CA LYS A 147 17.52 -23.97 -7.99
C LYS A 147 18.71 -23.68 -7.09
N ASP A 148 19.72 -22.97 -7.60
CA ASP A 148 20.95 -22.63 -6.89
C ASP A 148 20.85 -21.33 -6.08
N SER A 149 19.75 -20.58 -6.22
CA SER A 149 19.46 -19.40 -5.43
C SER A 149 19.32 -19.75 -3.95
N LYS A 150 19.92 -18.94 -3.08
CA LYS A 150 19.80 -19.09 -1.64
C LYS A 150 18.46 -18.57 -1.11
N HIS A 151 17.94 -17.52 -1.72
CA HIS A 151 16.68 -16.89 -1.34
C HIS A 151 15.89 -16.49 -2.58
N ILE A 152 14.71 -17.04 -2.73
CA ILE A 152 13.73 -16.63 -3.75
C ILE A 152 12.61 -15.91 -3.02
N CYS A 153 12.40 -14.64 -3.37
CA CYS A 153 11.39 -13.77 -2.76
C CYS A 153 10.22 -13.61 -3.73
N ILE A 154 9.07 -14.16 -3.38
CA ILE A 154 7.89 -14.28 -4.24
C ILE A 154 6.80 -13.35 -3.72
N PHE A 155 6.42 -12.37 -4.52
CA PHE A 155 5.37 -11.40 -4.23
C PHE A 155 4.07 -11.83 -4.91
N PHE A 156 3.08 -12.24 -4.09
CA PHE A 156 1.81 -12.76 -4.59
C PHE A 156 0.67 -12.44 -3.62
N ASN A 157 -0.27 -11.63 -4.06
CA ASN A 157 -1.31 -11.08 -3.18
C ASN A 157 -2.53 -11.99 -3.02
N VAL A 158 -2.34 -13.30 -2.91
CA VAL A 158 -3.43 -14.27 -2.62
C VAL A 158 -2.96 -15.31 -1.63
N THR A 159 -3.44 -15.23 -0.40
CA THR A 159 -3.03 -16.14 0.68
C THR A 159 -3.34 -17.63 0.37
N ASP A 160 -4.53 -17.92 -0.18
CA ASP A 160 -4.88 -19.28 -0.56
C ASP A 160 -4.05 -19.76 -1.76
N GLY A 161 -3.81 -18.89 -2.75
CA GLY A 161 -2.92 -19.17 -3.86
C GLY A 161 -1.49 -19.47 -3.44
N ILE A 162 -0.96 -18.77 -2.42
CA ILE A 162 0.35 -19.10 -1.83
C ILE A 162 0.33 -20.50 -1.22
N ALA A 163 -0.72 -20.86 -0.48
CA ALA A 163 -0.84 -22.19 0.11
C ALA A 163 -0.87 -23.29 -0.96
N ASP A 164 -1.63 -23.06 -2.03
CA ASP A 164 -1.73 -24.00 -3.15
C ASP A 164 -0.40 -24.11 -3.92
N LEU A 165 0.34 -23.00 -4.09
CA LEU A 165 1.67 -23.00 -4.71
C LEU A 165 2.65 -23.85 -3.88
N ILE A 166 2.71 -23.66 -2.56
CA ILE A 166 3.57 -24.41 -1.66
C ILE A 166 3.26 -25.92 -1.76
N GLY A 167 1.98 -26.29 -1.75
CA GLY A 167 1.55 -27.69 -1.88
C GLY A 167 1.87 -28.28 -3.25
N ASN A 168 1.52 -27.61 -4.33
CA ASN A 168 1.69 -28.10 -5.71
C ASN A 168 3.16 -28.16 -6.16
N LEU A 169 4.01 -27.30 -5.62
CA LEU A 169 5.44 -27.30 -5.91
C LEU A 169 6.26 -28.20 -4.98
N GLY A 170 5.65 -28.72 -3.90
CA GLY A 170 6.33 -29.55 -2.91
C GLY A 170 7.41 -28.79 -2.14
N VAL A 171 7.21 -27.48 -1.92
CA VAL A 171 8.18 -26.63 -1.25
C VAL A 171 8.21 -26.89 0.24
N THR A 172 9.36 -27.21 0.81
CA THR A 172 9.54 -27.55 2.24
C THR A 172 10.25 -26.46 3.04
N ASP A 173 11.26 -25.79 2.45
CA ASP A 173 11.99 -24.68 3.07
C ASP A 173 11.36 -23.35 2.64
N TYR A 174 10.32 -22.92 3.36
CA TYR A 174 9.56 -21.71 3.04
C TYR A 174 9.19 -20.89 4.27
N LYS A 175 8.93 -19.59 4.02
CA LYS A 175 8.25 -18.66 4.94
C LYS A 175 7.19 -17.87 4.18
N VAL A 176 6.06 -17.59 4.85
CA VAL A 176 4.97 -16.78 4.30
C VAL A 176 4.79 -15.53 5.17
N PHE A 177 4.89 -14.35 4.57
CA PHE A 177 4.73 -13.07 5.23
C PHE A 177 3.42 -12.42 4.79
N CYS A 178 2.47 -12.28 5.73
CA CYS A 178 1.12 -11.82 5.44
C CYS A 178 0.49 -11.11 6.65
N SER A 179 -0.78 -10.69 6.56
CA SER A 179 -1.49 -10.11 7.70
C SER A 179 -1.67 -11.12 8.84
N GLN A 180 -1.86 -10.66 10.08
CA GLN A 180 -2.10 -11.55 11.22
C GLN A 180 -3.33 -12.46 11.02
N GLN A 181 -4.37 -11.94 10.37
CA GLN A 181 -5.56 -12.72 10.01
C GLN A 181 -5.21 -13.84 9.03
N SER A 182 -4.42 -13.54 7.99
CA SER A 182 -3.93 -14.53 7.03
C SER A 182 -3.01 -15.55 7.67
N VAL A 183 -2.13 -15.15 8.61
CA VAL A 183 -1.30 -16.08 9.40
C VAL A 183 -2.17 -17.10 10.12
N ASN A 184 -3.23 -16.64 10.80
CA ASN A 184 -4.14 -17.53 11.52
C ASN A 184 -4.84 -18.51 10.57
N LYS A 185 -5.25 -18.04 9.38
CA LYS A 185 -5.87 -18.87 8.33
C LYS A 185 -4.90 -19.94 7.80
N LEU A 186 -3.66 -19.56 7.48
CA LEU A 186 -2.65 -20.48 6.97
C LEU A 186 -2.27 -21.55 8.00
N LYS A 187 -2.11 -21.17 9.26
CA LYS A 187 -1.81 -22.12 10.34
C LYS A 187 -2.92 -23.15 10.52
N LYS A 188 -4.20 -22.77 10.39
CA LYS A 188 -5.33 -23.72 10.40
C LYS A 188 -5.28 -24.71 9.22
N ARG A 189 -4.65 -24.33 8.09
CA ARG A 189 -4.41 -25.20 6.92
C ARG A 189 -3.11 -26.02 7.04
N GLY A 190 -2.41 -25.99 8.18
CA GLY A 190 -1.17 -26.72 8.41
C GLY A 190 0.12 -26.01 7.96
N LEU A 191 0.03 -24.77 7.43
CA LEU A 191 1.20 -24.00 7.05
C LEU A 191 1.73 -23.22 8.27
N VAL A 192 2.61 -23.86 9.03
CA VAL A 192 3.10 -23.32 10.32
C VAL A 192 4.09 -22.15 10.15
N ASN A 193 4.81 -22.10 9.02
CA ASN A 193 5.84 -21.10 8.74
C ASN A 193 5.24 -19.79 8.16
N ALA A 194 4.16 -19.28 8.79
CA ALA A 194 3.50 -18.05 8.43
C ALA A 194 3.68 -16.99 9.52
N TYR A 195 4.02 -15.76 9.14
CA TYR A 195 4.44 -14.67 10.02
C TYR A 195 3.78 -13.35 9.63
N SER A 196 3.46 -12.52 10.61
CA SER A 196 2.92 -11.16 10.38
C SER A 196 3.99 -10.06 10.37
N GLN A 197 5.24 -10.43 10.62
CA GLN A 197 6.43 -9.59 10.53
C GLN A 197 7.55 -10.38 9.85
N ILE A 198 8.56 -9.68 9.32
CA ILE A 198 9.72 -10.39 8.73
C ILE A 198 10.43 -11.18 9.83
N ASP A 199 10.59 -12.47 9.58
CA ASP A 199 11.29 -13.42 10.44
C ASP A 199 12.60 -13.86 9.75
N TYR A 200 13.71 -13.64 10.43
CA TYR A 200 15.04 -13.95 9.92
C TYR A 200 15.62 -15.21 10.58
N PRO A 201 16.53 -15.94 9.89
CA PRO A 201 16.97 -15.74 8.52
C PRO A 201 15.85 -16.04 7.50
N LEU A 202 15.96 -15.47 6.29
CA LEU A 202 15.06 -15.83 5.20
C LEU A 202 15.22 -17.31 4.85
N ALA A 203 14.12 -17.95 4.47
CA ALA A 203 14.10 -19.32 3.94
C ALA A 203 14.61 -19.34 2.48
N LYS A 204 14.66 -20.52 1.86
CA LYS A 204 14.88 -20.59 0.42
C LYS A 204 13.74 -19.92 -0.35
N TYR A 205 12.49 -20.20 0.01
CA TYR A 205 11.31 -19.60 -0.60
C TYR A 205 10.59 -18.70 0.38
N ASN A 206 10.43 -17.42 0.04
CA ASN A 206 9.82 -16.42 0.91
C ASN A 206 8.66 -15.77 0.17
N PHE A 207 7.44 -16.00 0.62
CA PHE A 207 6.22 -15.48 0.01
C PHE A 207 5.75 -14.22 0.73
N PHE A 208 5.42 -13.19 -0.02
CA PHE A 208 4.99 -11.89 0.49
C PHE A 208 3.64 -11.50 -0.11
N THR A 209 2.67 -11.11 0.73
CA THR A 209 1.43 -10.46 0.28
C THR A 209 1.61 -8.95 0.20
N CYS A 210 0.64 -8.22 -0.36
CA CYS A 210 0.70 -6.77 -0.62
C CYS A 210 1.09 -5.93 0.61
N ARG A 211 0.82 -6.40 1.82
CA ARG A 211 1.26 -5.76 3.06
C ARG A 211 2.79 -5.51 3.10
N PHE A 212 3.56 -6.29 2.35
CA PHE A 212 5.03 -6.24 2.33
C PHE A 212 5.59 -5.63 1.04
N TYR A 213 4.75 -5.05 0.19
CA TYR A 213 5.18 -4.39 -1.05
C TYR A 213 5.81 -3.03 -0.77
N SER A 214 5.43 -2.37 0.32
CA SER A 214 5.89 -1.04 0.69
C SER A 214 6.15 -0.91 2.20
N ALA A 215 6.66 0.23 2.63
CA ALA A 215 6.79 0.70 4.02
C ALA A 215 7.64 -0.17 4.96
N LEU A 216 8.48 -1.07 4.44
CA LEU A 216 9.43 -1.85 5.24
C LEU A 216 10.69 -2.20 4.44
N ASP A 217 11.78 -2.44 5.14
CA ASP A 217 13.03 -2.91 4.55
C ASP A 217 13.19 -4.42 4.78
N ILE A 218 13.47 -5.16 3.70
CA ILE A 218 13.88 -6.55 3.77
C ILE A 218 15.41 -6.57 3.81
N ARG A 219 15.97 -6.87 4.98
CA ARG A 219 17.42 -6.92 5.14
C ARG A 219 17.96 -8.20 4.52
N ILE A 220 18.84 -8.04 3.55
CA ILE A 220 19.57 -9.15 2.94
C ILE A 220 20.93 -9.32 3.63
N GLY A 221 21.33 -10.58 3.81
CA GLY A 221 22.62 -10.94 4.35
C GLY A 221 23.70 -10.98 3.25
N ARG A 222 24.51 -12.03 3.28
CA ARG A 222 25.58 -12.26 2.29
C ARG A 222 25.05 -12.53 0.88
N TYR A 223 23.89 -13.17 0.77
CA TYR A 223 23.33 -13.63 -0.50
C TYR A 223 22.23 -12.69 -0.97
N LYS A 224 22.33 -12.26 -2.22
CA LYS A 224 21.27 -11.49 -2.90
C LYS A 224 20.14 -12.44 -3.28
N PRO A 225 18.87 -12.05 -3.07
CA PRO A 225 17.73 -12.86 -3.47
C PRO A 225 17.45 -12.74 -4.97
N ASP A 226 16.69 -13.68 -5.51
CA ASP A 226 15.96 -13.55 -6.75
C ASP A 226 14.53 -13.14 -6.45
N ILE A 227 13.98 -12.16 -7.17
CA ILE A 227 12.67 -11.57 -6.93
C ILE A 227 11.70 -12.05 -8.02
N LEU A 228 10.60 -12.66 -7.60
CA LEU A 228 9.50 -13.03 -8.48
C LEU A 228 8.24 -12.25 -8.09
N MET A 229 7.69 -11.52 -9.01
CA MET A 229 6.36 -10.92 -8.93
C MET A 229 5.37 -11.83 -9.66
N LEU A 230 4.25 -12.15 -9.03
CA LEU A 230 3.26 -13.07 -9.56
C LEU A 230 1.88 -12.43 -9.71
N THR A 231 1.30 -12.54 -10.91
CA THR A 231 -0.08 -12.16 -11.19
C THR A 231 -0.81 -13.30 -11.90
N ASP A 232 -1.91 -13.79 -11.31
CA ASP A 232 -2.78 -14.78 -11.97
C ASP A 232 -4.24 -14.30 -11.95
N LEU A 233 -4.68 -13.72 -13.07
CA LEU A 233 -6.03 -13.16 -13.22
C LEU A 233 -7.15 -14.21 -13.20
N ARG A 234 -6.79 -15.49 -13.35
CA ARG A 234 -7.75 -16.61 -13.24
C ARG A 234 -8.10 -16.88 -11.77
N ILE A 235 -7.19 -16.53 -10.84
CA ILE A 235 -7.42 -16.61 -9.41
C ILE A 235 -8.15 -15.36 -8.95
N ALA A 236 -7.58 -14.17 -9.22
CA ALA A 236 -8.15 -12.91 -8.77
C ALA A 236 -7.53 -11.68 -9.48
N GLN A 237 -8.34 -10.67 -9.73
CA GLN A 237 -7.86 -9.41 -10.30
C GLN A 237 -6.95 -8.63 -9.34
N TRP A 238 -7.14 -8.73 -8.02
CA TRP A 238 -6.26 -8.08 -7.03
C TRP A 238 -4.86 -8.69 -6.92
N THR A 239 -4.51 -9.67 -7.78
CA THR A 239 -3.13 -10.12 -7.98
C THR A 239 -2.35 -9.23 -8.94
N MET A 240 -3.00 -8.32 -9.65
CA MET A 240 -2.33 -7.34 -10.50
C MET A 240 -1.31 -6.56 -9.68
N ILE A 241 -0.16 -6.29 -10.30
CA ILE A 241 0.90 -5.46 -9.73
C ILE A 241 0.99 -4.21 -10.60
N ASP A 242 0.81 -3.05 -10.02
CA ASP A 242 0.93 -1.78 -10.74
C ASP A 242 2.41 -1.51 -11.09
N PRO A 243 2.75 -1.40 -12.40
CA PRO A 243 4.11 -1.06 -12.83
C PRO A 243 4.66 0.25 -12.23
N PHE A 244 3.80 1.27 -12.08
CA PHE A 244 4.19 2.61 -11.66
C PHE A 244 4.35 2.76 -10.15
N THR A 245 3.79 1.85 -9.36
CA THR A 245 3.86 1.92 -7.90
C THR A 245 4.41 0.64 -7.30
N GLU A 246 3.64 -0.44 -7.26
CA GLU A 246 3.97 -1.67 -6.53
C GLU A 246 5.23 -2.34 -7.04
N ALA A 247 5.44 -2.43 -8.36
CA ALA A 247 6.64 -3.05 -8.93
C ALA A 247 7.92 -2.28 -8.53
N ILE A 248 7.88 -0.95 -8.57
CA ILE A 248 8.98 -0.08 -8.13
C ILE A 248 9.20 -0.23 -6.63
N GLN A 249 8.14 -0.26 -5.84
CA GLN A 249 8.21 -0.43 -4.40
C GLN A 249 8.80 -1.80 -4.02
N ILE A 250 8.35 -2.89 -4.63
CA ILE A 250 8.82 -4.26 -4.37
C ILE A 250 10.33 -4.37 -4.54
N GLN A 251 10.87 -3.94 -5.68
CA GLN A 251 12.32 -4.04 -5.92
C GLN A 251 13.12 -3.19 -4.93
N GLY A 252 12.56 -2.04 -4.50
CA GLY A 252 13.18 -1.14 -3.54
C GLY A 252 13.18 -1.63 -2.08
N ARG A 253 12.53 -2.75 -1.75
CA ARG A 253 12.45 -3.25 -0.36
C ARG A 253 13.73 -3.89 0.15
N PHE A 254 14.58 -4.37 -0.75
CA PHE A 254 15.78 -5.11 -0.38
C PHE A 254 16.92 -4.16 -0.03
N ARG A 255 17.39 -4.22 1.23
CA ARG A 255 18.43 -3.34 1.75
C ARG A 255 19.59 -4.12 2.28
N ARG A 256 20.81 -3.64 2.00
CA ARG A 256 22.08 -4.14 2.53
C ARG A 256 22.81 -3.02 3.28
N LYS A 257 23.62 -3.37 4.27
CA LYS A 257 24.56 -2.42 4.86
C LYS A 257 25.67 -2.15 3.85
N GLY A 258 25.79 -0.93 3.36
CA GLY A 258 26.78 -0.49 2.36
C GLY A 258 26.12 0.14 1.12
N ASN A 259 26.91 0.66 0.23
CA ASN A 259 26.47 1.36 -1.00
C ASN A 259 26.31 0.43 -2.21
N ASP A 260 25.80 -0.79 -2.04
CA ASP A 260 25.52 -1.67 -3.19
C ASP A 260 24.27 -1.19 -3.95
N ASP A 261 24.43 -0.75 -5.18
CA ASP A 261 23.33 -0.27 -6.05
C ASP A 261 22.37 -1.38 -6.47
N VAL A 262 22.83 -2.63 -6.52
CA VAL A 262 22.03 -3.80 -6.86
C VAL A 262 21.94 -4.74 -5.68
N THR A 263 20.74 -4.88 -5.12
CA THR A 263 20.47 -5.66 -3.88
C THR A 263 19.81 -7.02 -4.13
N TYR A 264 19.65 -7.42 -5.40
CA TYR A 264 19.08 -8.72 -5.82
C TYR A 264 19.83 -9.23 -7.07
N ASN A 265 19.63 -10.51 -7.42
CA ASN A 265 20.24 -11.12 -8.61
C ASN A 265 19.37 -10.94 -9.85
N SER A 266 18.08 -11.22 -9.74
CA SER A 266 17.12 -11.11 -10.84
C SER A 266 15.78 -10.56 -10.36
N LEU A 267 15.03 -9.95 -11.28
CA LEU A 267 13.69 -9.47 -11.08
C LEU A 267 12.82 -9.97 -12.23
N THR A 268 11.84 -10.82 -11.94
CA THR A 268 10.98 -11.44 -12.94
C THR A 268 9.51 -11.23 -12.57
N HIS A 269 8.68 -10.84 -13.53
CA HIS A 269 7.23 -10.79 -13.38
C HIS A 269 6.58 -11.86 -14.24
N ILE A 270 5.98 -12.87 -13.62
CA ILE A 270 5.19 -13.91 -14.29
C ILE A 270 3.71 -13.54 -14.18
N THR A 271 3.05 -13.40 -15.31
CA THR A 271 1.67 -12.91 -15.34
C THR A 271 0.82 -13.61 -16.39
N THR A 272 -0.48 -13.64 -16.14
CA THR A 272 -1.50 -13.83 -17.15
C THR A 272 -2.07 -12.48 -17.59
N VAL A 273 -2.63 -12.41 -18.80
CA VAL A 273 -3.41 -11.27 -19.29
C VAL A 273 -4.79 -11.74 -19.69
N ASN A 274 -5.77 -10.84 -19.71
CA ASN A 274 -7.13 -11.15 -20.12
C ASN A 274 -7.69 -10.01 -20.98
N PRO A 275 -7.82 -10.17 -22.31
CA PRO A 275 -8.34 -9.13 -23.20
C PRO A 275 -9.81 -8.75 -22.91
N ASN A 276 -10.52 -9.59 -22.18
CA ASN A 276 -11.93 -9.39 -21.87
C ASN A 276 -12.15 -8.68 -20.52
N ILE A 277 -11.09 -8.17 -19.88
CA ILE A 277 -11.27 -7.33 -18.68
C ILE A 277 -12.07 -6.09 -19.08
N HIS A 278 -13.22 -5.92 -18.45
CA HIS A 278 -14.03 -4.72 -18.63
C HIS A 278 -13.33 -3.54 -17.93
N ILE A 279 -13.03 -2.50 -18.72
CA ILE A 279 -12.45 -1.24 -18.26
C ILE A 279 -13.55 -0.18 -18.36
N ARG A 280 -13.80 0.51 -17.27
CA ARG A 280 -14.70 1.66 -17.27
C ARG A 280 -13.98 2.87 -17.83
N SER A 281 -14.68 3.62 -18.68
CA SER A 281 -14.20 4.94 -19.11
C SER A 281 -14.26 5.94 -17.97
N ASN A 282 -13.48 7.02 -18.07
CA ASN A 282 -13.53 8.11 -17.10
C ASN A 282 -14.94 8.72 -16.98
N GLU A 283 -15.71 8.73 -18.07
CA GLU A 283 -17.09 9.21 -18.08
C GLU A 283 -18.02 8.25 -17.31
N GLU A 284 -17.87 6.94 -17.49
CA GLU A 284 -18.64 5.95 -16.73
C GLU A 284 -18.34 6.01 -15.23
N ILE A 285 -17.07 6.22 -14.84
CA ILE A 285 -16.69 6.39 -13.43
C ILE A 285 -17.35 7.66 -12.89
N ARG A 286 -17.21 8.78 -13.59
CA ARG A 286 -17.78 10.06 -13.20
C ARG A 286 -19.29 9.95 -12.98
N ASN A 287 -20.02 9.44 -13.95
CA ASN A 287 -21.48 9.29 -13.87
C ASN A 287 -21.90 8.42 -12.68
N ARG A 288 -21.14 7.37 -12.38
CA ARG A 288 -21.41 6.50 -11.21
C ARG A 288 -21.15 7.20 -9.90
N VAL A 289 -20.06 7.95 -9.80
CA VAL A 289 -19.72 8.75 -8.62
C VAL A 289 -20.78 9.83 -8.39
N GLU A 290 -21.16 10.58 -9.42
CA GLU A 290 -22.19 11.63 -9.34
C GLU A 290 -23.54 11.05 -8.93
N GLN A 291 -23.94 9.90 -9.48
CA GLN A 291 -25.17 9.22 -9.10
C GLN A 291 -25.12 8.76 -7.63
N PHE A 292 -23.98 8.21 -7.20
CA PHE A 292 -23.81 7.82 -5.80
C PHE A 292 -23.93 9.04 -4.86
N ILE A 293 -23.19 10.12 -5.16
CA ILE A 293 -23.21 11.35 -4.36
C ILE A 293 -24.65 11.91 -4.26
N THR A 294 -25.37 11.94 -5.38
CA THR A 294 -26.74 12.41 -5.43
C THR A 294 -27.66 11.59 -4.50
N ASN A 295 -27.60 10.26 -4.63
CA ASN A 295 -28.41 9.34 -3.82
C ASN A 295 -28.01 9.41 -2.34
N TYR A 296 -26.72 9.46 -2.02
CA TYR A 296 -26.23 9.60 -0.66
C TYR A 296 -26.72 10.89 0.01
N ASN A 297 -26.63 12.02 -0.70
CA ASN A 297 -27.08 13.30 -0.18
C ASN A 297 -28.60 13.35 0.00
N LEU A 298 -29.36 12.70 -0.86
CA LEU A 298 -30.82 12.56 -0.69
C LEU A 298 -31.15 11.80 0.60
N LEU A 299 -30.51 10.68 0.84
CA LEU A 299 -30.70 9.91 2.08
C LEU A 299 -30.23 10.69 3.32
N LYS A 300 -29.04 11.30 3.25
CA LYS A 300 -28.46 12.13 4.32
C LYS A 300 -29.36 13.33 4.68
N GLY A 301 -30.04 13.90 3.68
CA GLY A 301 -30.94 15.04 3.85
C GLY A 301 -32.31 14.71 4.42
N GLN A 302 -32.67 13.42 4.53
CA GLN A 302 -33.94 13.01 5.11
C GLN A 302 -33.91 13.20 6.64
N GLN A 303 -34.63 14.21 7.11
CA GLN A 303 -34.85 14.41 8.55
C GLN A 303 -36.01 13.53 9.00
N GLU A 304 -35.71 12.47 9.75
CA GLU A 304 -36.69 11.57 10.28
C GLU A 304 -36.66 11.59 11.82
N THR A 305 -37.85 11.72 12.43
CA THR A 305 -38.03 11.72 13.87
C THR A 305 -38.35 10.34 14.43
N ASP A 306 -38.82 9.44 13.56
CA ASP A 306 -39.10 8.05 13.91
C ASP A 306 -37.80 7.24 13.91
N GLU A 307 -37.45 6.66 15.07
CA GLU A 307 -36.20 5.90 15.25
C GLU A 307 -36.08 4.67 14.31
N PHE A 308 -37.22 4.02 14.00
CA PHE A 308 -37.20 2.86 13.07
C PHE A 308 -36.91 3.29 11.63
N LYS A 309 -37.54 4.37 11.17
CA LYS A 309 -37.30 4.91 9.83
C LYS A 309 -35.90 5.47 9.71
N LYS A 310 -35.39 6.15 10.75
CA LYS A 310 -34.00 6.59 10.82
C LYS A 310 -33.05 5.44 10.75
N GLY A 311 -33.32 4.32 11.46
CA GLY A 311 -32.53 3.09 11.39
C GLY A 311 -32.49 2.51 9.97
N ALA A 312 -33.64 2.44 9.29
CA ALA A 312 -33.72 1.96 7.91
C ALA A 312 -32.92 2.83 6.92
N ILE A 313 -33.00 4.17 7.05
CA ILE A 313 -32.21 5.09 6.22
C ILE A 313 -30.71 4.87 6.43
N LEU A 314 -30.27 4.70 7.68
CA LEU A 314 -28.85 4.43 7.98
C LEU A 314 -28.41 3.08 7.40
N GLU A 315 -29.24 2.05 7.51
CA GLU A 315 -28.98 0.74 6.91
C GLU A 315 -28.90 0.82 5.38
N ASP A 316 -29.80 1.56 4.73
CA ASP A 316 -29.75 1.80 3.29
C ASP A 316 -28.47 2.53 2.89
N MET A 317 -28.06 3.54 3.65
CA MET A 317 -26.79 4.25 3.40
C MET A 317 -25.57 3.33 3.58
N GLU A 318 -25.56 2.46 4.58
CA GLU A 318 -24.48 1.49 4.82
C GLU A 318 -24.38 0.41 3.74
N ASN A 319 -25.50 0.06 3.12
CA ASN A 319 -25.57 -0.96 2.06
C ASN A 319 -25.42 -0.39 0.64
N MET A 320 -25.25 0.92 0.49
CA MET A 320 -25.05 1.52 -0.82
C MET A 320 -23.76 0.98 -1.48
N LYS A 321 -23.86 0.66 -2.75
CA LYS A 321 -22.67 0.40 -3.56
C LYS A 321 -21.82 1.68 -3.62
N TYR A 322 -20.50 1.55 -3.48
CA TYR A 322 -19.55 2.66 -3.35
C TYR A 322 -19.57 3.40 -2.01
N GLN A 323 -20.05 2.78 -0.96
CA GLN A 323 -19.95 3.37 0.39
C GLN A 323 -18.50 3.74 0.77
N ASP A 324 -17.52 3.08 0.17
CA ASP A 324 -16.09 3.39 0.36
C ASP A 324 -15.71 4.79 -0.13
N LEU A 325 -16.59 5.46 -0.91
CA LEU A 325 -16.41 6.87 -1.28
C LEU A 325 -16.72 7.83 -0.13
N ILE A 326 -17.22 7.35 1.00
CA ILE A 326 -17.56 8.18 2.17
C ILE A 326 -16.52 7.93 3.27
N ASP A 327 -15.99 9.02 3.82
CA ASP A 327 -15.10 8.96 4.97
C ASP A 327 -15.83 8.75 6.30
N GLU A 328 -15.09 8.63 7.41
CA GLU A 328 -15.69 8.45 8.75
C GLU A 328 -16.49 9.66 9.25
N ARG A 329 -16.43 10.80 8.59
CA ARG A 329 -17.22 12.02 8.90
C ARG A 329 -18.51 12.06 8.11
N GLY A 330 -18.72 11.10 7.21
CA GLY A 330 -19.85 11.11 6.27
C GLY A 330 -19.68 12.13 5.15
N GLU A 331 -18.44 12.47 4.81
CA GLU A 331 -18.10 13.34 3.68
C GLU A 331 -17.46 12.53 2.55
N ILE A 332 -17.59 13.04 1.32
CA ILE A 332 -16.98 12.41 0.15
C ILE A 332 -15.45 12.40 0.31
N ASN A 333 -14.86 11.23 0.14
CA ASN A 333 -13.42 11.04 0.20
C ASN A 333 -12.80 11.12 -1.22
N PRO A 334 -12.12 12.21 -1.58
CA PRO A 334 -11.50 12.33 -2.90
C PRO A 334 -10.51 11.23 -3.23
N PHE A 335 -9.77 10.72 -2.24
CA PHE A 335 -8.80 9.64 -2.45
C PHE A 335 -9.46 8.32 -2.85
N SER A 336 -10.68 8.04 -2.36
CA SER A 336 -11.44 6.87 -2.82
C SER A 336 -11.89 7.02 -4.27
N ILE A 337 -12.23 8.23 -4.69
CA ILE A 337 -12.53 8.51 -6.10
C ILE A 337 -11.27 8.34 -6.95
N ASP A 338 -10.14 8.89 -6.52
CA ASP A 338 -8.85 8.73 -7.19
C ASP A 338 -8.47 7.24 -7.33
N ASN A 339 -8.79 6.43 -6.30
CA ASN A 339 -8.54 4.98 -6.35
C ASN A 339 -9.38 4.28 -7.43
N LEU A 340 -10.63 4.66 -7.64
CA LEU A 340 -11.44 4.09 -8.73
C LEU A 340 -10.76 4.31 -10.10
N TYR A 341 -10.25 5.50 -10.37
CA TYR A 341 -9.52 5.78 -11.61
C TYR A 341 -8.21 5.01 -11.68
N ASN A 342 -7.48 4.94 -10.56
CA ASN A 342 -6.22 4.21 -10.48
C ASN A 342 -6.41 2.71 -10.75
N GLU A 343 -7.43 2.09 -10.17
CA GLU A 343 -7.74 0.67 -10.42
C GLU A 343 -8.04 0.38 -11.89
N GLU A 344 -8.86 1.22 -12.55
CA GLU A 344 -9.17 1.03 -13.97
C GLU A 344 -7.93 1.25 -14.85
N ARG A 345 -7.06 2.20 -14.49
CA ARG A 345 -5.75 2.38 -15.12
C ARG A 345 -4.92 1.10 -15.05
N VAL A 346 -4.77 0.52 -13.87
CA VAL A 346 -4.00 -0.73 -13.68
C VAL A 346 -4.64 -1.89 -14.46
N ARG A 347 -5.96 -2.06 -14.37
CA ARG A 347 -6.70 -3.10 -15.14
C ARG A 347 -6.43 -2.99 -16.63
N SER A 348 -6.36 -1.76 -17.17
CA SER A 348 -6.15 -1.53 -18.61
C SER A 348 -4.82 -2.11 -19.12
N TYR A 349 -3.79 -2.13 -18.29
CA TYR A 349 -2.48 -2.70 -18.65
C TYR A 349 -2.56 -4.22 -18.85
N TYR A 350 -3.40 -4.90 -18.09
CA TYR A 350 -3.53 -6.36 -18.13
C TYR A 350 -4.46 -6.90 -19.21
N GLN A 351 -4.96 -6.05 -20.12
CA GLN A 351 -5.72 -6.50 -21.29
C GLN A 351 -4.84 -7.20 -22.32
N SER A 352 -3.55 -6.86 -22.43
CA SER A 352 -2.63 -7.53 -23.35
C SER A 352 -1.19 -7.49 -22.86
N ALA A 353 -0.35 -8.39 -23.39
CA ALA A 353 1.07 -8.42 -23.12
C ALA A 353 1.77 -7.10 -23.53
N ASP A 354 1.39 -6.56 -24.69
CA ASP A 354 1.95 -5.30 -25.19
C ASP A 354 1.61 -4.12 -24.28
N LYS A 355 0.34 -3.96 -23.87
CA LYS A 355 -0.06 -2.89 -22.96
C LYS A 355 0.71 -2.93 -21.64
N LEU A 356 0.88 -4.13 -21.08
CA LEU A 356 1.62 -4.30 -19.84
C LEU A 356 3.11 -4.00 -20.04
N TYR A 357 3.71 -4.46 -21.13
CA TYR A 357 5.10 -4.16 -21.48
C TYR A 357 5.32 -2.65 -21.63
N GLN A 358 4.45 -1.97 -22.40
CA GLN A 358 4.52 -0.51 -22.56
C GLN A 358 4.32 0.24 -21.23
N ALA A 359 3.49 -0.28 -20.33
CA ALA A 359 3.32 0.31 -19.00
C ALA A 359 4.62 0.22 -18.18
N PHE A 360 5.31 -0.92 -18.19
CA PHE A 360 6.62 -1.05 -17.53
C PHE A 360 7.66 -0.09 -18.12
N LEU A 361 7.79 -0.02 -19.45
CA LEU A 361 8.70 0.93 -20.09
C LEU A 361 8.32 2.39 -19.78
N GLY A 362 7.02 2.69 -19.78
CA GLY A 362 6.48 4.03 -19.50
C GLY A 362 6.80 4.57 -18.10
N THR A 363 7.17 3.69 -17.17
CA THR A 363 7.64 4.13 -15.84
C THR A 363 8.97 4.89 -15.91
N GLY A 364 9.79 4.63 -16.95
CA GLY A 364 11.16 5.12 -17.03
C GLY A 364 12.12 4.49 -16.01
N PHE A 365 11.64 3.50 -15.25
CA PHE A 365 12.36 2.83 -14.17
C PHE A 365 12.86 1.43 -14.55
N PHE A 366 12.15 0.75 -15.46
CA PHE A 366 12.52 -0.59 -15.93
C PHE A 366 13.02 -0.56 -17.38
N ASN A 367 13.96 -1.50 -17.67
CA ASN A 367 14.40 -1.86 -19.02
C ASN A 367 13.71 -3.15 -19.45
#